data_5944292cd9b42156fd9905c371525bec
#
_entry.id   5944292cd9b42156fd9905c371525bec
#
_cell.length_a   1.000
_cell.length_b   1.000
_cell.length_c   1.000
_cell.angle_alpha   90.00
_cell.angle_beta   90.00
_cell.angle_gamma   90.00
#
_symmetry.space_group_name_H-M   'P 1'
#
loop_
_entity.id
_entity.type
_entity.pdbx_description
1 polymer ?
#
loop_
_entity_poly.entity_id
_entity_poly.type
_entity_poly.pdbx_seq_one_letter_code
_entity_poly.pdbx_strand_id
1 'polypeptide(L)'
;MSQFNVKRVPKDSVLLSFKLTLGRVAIARSELTTNEAIAHFVNPKFGLNKEFLYSYLSTFDYDRLGSTSSIATAVNSKIIKRMPILVPTESASTAFEYQVGQLFEKMKLIDSEVTTLTELRDTLLPRLISGELRLDEVEAAVEQETVSA
;
A
#
# COMPACT_ATOMS: atom_id res chain seq x y z
N MET A 1 -4.26 13.47 -31.00
CA MET A 1 -4.24 12.48 -29.92
C MET A 1 -4.50 13.22 -28.62
N SER A 2 -5.66 13.04 -27.99
CA SER A 2 -5.99 13.66 -26.71
C SER A 2 -5.09 13.04 -25.64
N GLN A 3 -4.19 13.84 -25.07
CA GLN A 3 -3.41 13.42 -23.90
C GLN A 3 -4.39 13.24 -22.74
N PHE A 4 -4.59 12.01 -22.32
CA PHE A 4 -5.30 11.74 -21.06
C PHE A 4 -4.50 12.38 -19.92
N ASN A 5 -5.11 13.34 -19.25
CA ASN A 5 -4.51 14.00 -18.10
C ASN A 5 -4.56 13.04 -16.88
N VAL A 6 -3.65 12.09 -16.85
CA VAL A 6 -3.57 11.09 -15.79
C VAL A 6 -2.77 11.67 -14.64
N LYS A 7 -3.40 11.79 -13.47
CA LYS A 7 -2.70 12.23 -12.25
C LYS A 7 -1.71 11.17 -11.81
N ARG A 8 -0.45 11.52 -11.77
CA ARG A 8 0.60 10.72 -11.15
C ARG A 8 0.56 10.89 -9.64
N VAL A 9 0.71 9.79 -8.93
CA VAL A 9 0.74 9.72 -7.48
C VAL A 9 2.16 9.35 -7.07
N PRO A 10 2.85 10.20 -6.31
CA PRO A 10 4.21 9.90 -5.86
C PRO A 10 4.26 8.69 -4.93
N LYS A 11 5.42 8.05 -4.89
CA LYS A 11 5.75 7.08 -3.85
C LYS A 11 5.49 7.67 -2.45
N ASP A 12 5.15 6.81 -1.50
CA ASP A 12 4.84 7.15 -0.10
C ASP A 12 3.56 7.97 0.10
N SER A 13 2.75 8.17 -0.94
CA SER A 13 1.41 8.75 -0.80
C SER A 13 0.45 7.74 -0.18
N VAL A 14 -0.44 8.20 0.71
CA VAL A 14 -1.52 7.37 1.24
C VAL A 14 -2.73 7.45 0.31
N LEU A 15 -3.29 6.31 0.00
CA LEU A 15 -4.40 6.11 -0.94
C LEU A 15 -5.63 5.62 -0.17
N LEU A 16 -6.80 6.18 -0.49
CA LEU A 16 -8.07 5.76 0.07
C LEU A 16 -9.08 5.53 -1.05
N SER A 17 -9.60 4.32 -1.15
CA SER A 17 -10.72 4.01 -2.03
C SER A 17 -12.03 4.54 -1.44
N PHE A 18 -12.86 5.24 -2.23
CA PHE A 18 -14.08 5.86 -1.72
C PHE A 18 -15.35 5.63 -2.56
N LYS A 19 -15.26 4.93 -3.69
CA LYS A 19 -16.46 4.63 -4.53
C LYS A 19 -16.94 3.19 -4.39
N LEU A 20 -16.16 2.21 -4.88
CA LEU A 20 -16.59 0.81 -4.94
C LEU A 20 -16.25 0.02 -3.68
N THR A 21 -15.15 0.37 -3.04
CA THR A 21 -14.64 -0.32 -1.84
C THR A 21 -14.22 0.74 -0.82
N LEU A 22 -15.23 1.41 -0.23
CA LEU A 22 -14.98 2.46 0.74
C LEU A 22 -14.15 1.96 1.93
N GLY A 23 -13.15 2.76 2.33
CA GLY A 23 -12.33 2.47 3.51
C GLY A 23 -11.11 1.58 3.23
N ARG A 24 -10.85 1.14 1.99
CA ARG A 24 -9.58 0.48 1.68
C ARG A 24 -8.47 1.50 1.58
N VAL A 25 -7.44 1.32 2.42
CA VAL A 25 -6.28 2.20 2.52
C VAL A 25 -5.03 1.48 2.07
N ALA A 26 -4.14 2.19 1.39
CA ALA A 26 -2.84 1.67 0.97
C ALA A 26 -1.79 2.78 0.99
N ILE A 27 -0.51 2.40 1.03
CA ILE A 27 0.63 3.31 0.82
C ILE A 27 1.26 2.96 -0.53
N ALA A 28 1.45 3.97 -1.38
CA ALA A 28 2.06 3.80 -2.70
C ALA A 28 3.54 3.43 -2.56
N ARG A 29 3.95 2.28 -3.09
CA ARG A 29 5.36 1.81 -3.04
C ARG A 29 6.25 2.42 -4.11
N SER A 30 5.65 2.82 -5.20
CA SER A 30 6.30 3.48 -6.33
C SER A 30 5.39 4.56 -6.88
N GLU A 31 5.88 5.37 -7.79
CA GLU A 31 5.01 6.25 -8.56
C GLU A 31 3.98 5.41 -9.33
N LEU A 32 2.71 5.79 -9.23
CA LEU A 32 1.61 5.09 -9.89
C LEU A 32 0.53 6.07 -10.37
N THR A 33 -0.44 5.54 -11.08
CA THR A 33 -1.64 6.26 -11.49
C THR A 33 -2.88 5.52 -11.00
N THR A 34 -3.93 6.26 -10.68
CA THR A 34 -5.20 5.68 -10.24
C THR A 34 -6.36 6.24 -11.04
N ASN A 35 -7.51 5.61 -10.91
CA ASN A 35 -8.78 6.14 -11.38
C ASN A 35 -9.33 7.20 -10.38
N GLU A 36 -10.46 7.81 -10.73
CA GLU A 36 -11.13 8.85 -9.94
C GLU A 36 -11.82 8.33 -8.66
N ALA A 37 -11.80 7.01 -8.40
CA ALA A 37 -12.38 6.41 -7.21
C ALA A 37 -11.43 6.40 -6.00
N ILE A 38 -10.19 6.83 -6.21
CA ILE A 38 -9.12 6.82 -5.19
C ILE A 38 -8.77 8.26 -4.81
N ALA A 39 -8.82 8.54 -3.53
CA ALA A 39 -8.30 9.78 -2.96
C ALA A 39 -6.80 9.63 -2.66
N HIS A 40 -6.03 10.69 -2.91
CA HIS A 40 -4.59 10.74 -2.73
C HIS A 40 -4.24 11.73 -1.63
N PHE A 41 -3.51 11.29 -0.63
CA PHE A 41 -2.95 12.13 0.42
C PHE A 41 -1.44 12.21 0.19
N VAL A 42 -1.03 13.27 -0.49
CA VAL A 42 0.35 13.53 -0.91
C VAL A 42 0.95 14.58 0.01
N ASN A 43 2.10 14.29 0.59
CA ASN A 43 2.83 15.21 1.48
C ASN A 43 1.90 15.84 2.54
N PRO A 44 1.32 15.05 3.44
CA PRO A 44 0.43 15.58 4.46
C PRO A 44 1.14 16.64 5.32
N LYS A 45 0.39 17.66 5.71
CA LYS A 45 0.89 18.79 6.52
C LYS A 45 0.72 18.51 8.01
N PHE A 46 1.15 19.45 8.85
CA PHE A 46 0.94 19.45 10.30
C PHE A 46 1.57 18.26 11.06
N GLY A 47 2.74 17.81 10.63
CA GLY A 47 3.43 16.69 11.29
C GLY A 47 2.76 15.33 11.12
N LEU A 48 1.78 15.22 10.23
CA LEU A 48 1.18 13.94 9.87
C LEU A 48 2.16 13.13 9.01
N ASN A 49 2.61 11.99 9.50
CA ASN A 49 3.35 11.02 8.68
C ASN A 49 2.40 10.05 7.98
N LYS A 50 2.91 9.32 7.00
CA LYS A 50 2.13 8.36 6.20
C LYS A 50 1.61 7.19 7.04
N GLU A 51 2.38 6.74 8.02
CA GLU A 51 2.04 5.63 8.91
C GLU A 51 0.86 5.99 9.81
N PHE A 52 0.89 7.20 10.39
CA PHE A 52 -0.24 7.71 11.19
C PHE A 52 -1.49 7.86 10.32
N LEU A 53 -1.35 8.47 9.16
CA LEU A 53 -2.48 8.71 8.27
C LEU A 53 -3.08 7.39 7.75
N TYR A 54 -2.24 6.41 7.40
CA TYR A 54 -2.68 5.07 7.04
C TYR A 54 -3.47 4.42 8.18
N SER A 55 -2.93 4.43 9.40
CA SER A 55 -3.56 3.84 10.58
C SER A 55 -4.89 4.54 10.92
N TYR A 56 -4.91 5.88 10.89
CA TYR A 56 -6.10 6.67 11.12
C TYR A 56 -7.20 6.36 10.10
N LEU A 57 -6.87 6.38 8.81
CA LEU A 57 -7.83 6.10 7.75
C LEU A 57 -8.31 4.65 7.77
N SER A 58 -7.47 3.68 8.15
CA SER A 58 -7.83 2.27 8.25
C SER A 58 -8.83 1.97 9.38
N THR A 59 -8.85 2.81 10.41
CA THR A 59 -9.74 2.66 11.58
C THR A 59 -10.89 3.66 11.59
N PHE A 60 -10.95 4.55 10.59
CA PHE A 60 -11.97 5.59 10.53
C PHE A 60 -13.35 4.99 10.25
N ASP A 61 -14.35 5.46 11.01
CA ASP A 61 -15.76 5.09 10.84
C ASP A 61 -16.37 5.88 9.66
N TYR A 62 -16.36 5.29 8.48
CA TYR A 62 -16.85 5.92 7.24
C TYR A 62 -18.38 6.05 7.21
N ASP A 63 -19.11 5.32 8.03
CA ASP A 63 -20.59 5.42 8.11
C ASP A 63 -21.01 6.81 8.63
N ARG A 64 -20.15 7.47 9.39
CA ARG A 64 -20.36 8.85 9.86
C ARG A 64 -20.28 9.90 8.75
N LEU A 65 -19.75 9.56 7.58
CA LEU A 65 -19.66 10.48 6.44
C LEU A 65 -20.95 10.53 5.62
N GLY A 66 -21.86 9.57 5.83
CA GLY A 66 -23.17 9.52 5.18
C GLY A 66 -24.14 10.54 5.76
N SER A 67 -25.00 11.12 4.94
CA SER A 67 -26.16 11.88 5.43
C SER A 67 -27.19 10.91 6.00
N THR A 68 -27.96 11.35 6.98
CA THR A 68 -29.00 10.62 7.74
C THR A 68 -30.20 10.12 6.90
N SER A 69 -30.14 10.13 5.59
CA SER A 69 -31.20 9.59 4.74
C SER A 69 -30.89 8.13 4.36
N SER A 70 -31.89 7.30 4.47
CA SER A 70 -31.91 5.83 4.34
C SER A 70 -31.58 5.25 2.95
N ILE A 71 -31.01 6.02 2.06
CA ILE A 71 -30.46 5.56 0.77
C ILE A 71 -28.93 5.63 0.91
N ALA A 72 -28.26 4.52 0.65
CA ALA A 72 -26.81 4.39 0.72
C ALA A 72 -26.13 5.63 0.10
N THR A 73 -25.59 6.50 0.93
CA THR A 73 -25.02 7.78 0.49
C THR A 73 -23.70 7.48 -0.18
N ALA A 74 -23.67 7.58 -1.49
CA ALA A 74 -22.44 7.41 -2.25
C ALA A 74 -21.43 8.47 -1.79
N VAL A 75 -20.38 8.02 -1.11
CA VAL A 75 -19.27 8.89 -0.70
C VAL A 75 -18.60 9.43 -1.97
N ASN A 76 -18.45 10.73 -2.06
CA ASN A 76 -17.83 11.40 -3.19
C ASN A 76 -16.59 12.20 -2.77
N SER A 77 -15.84 12.69 -3.74
CA SER A 77 -14.60 13.42 -3.49
C SER A 77 -14.78 14.69 -2.63
N LYS A 78 -15.97 15.33 -2.65
CA LYS A 78 -16.26 16.51 -1.82
C LYS A 78 -16.41 16.12 -0.34
N ILE A 79 -17.02 14.97 -0.08
CA ILE A 79 -17.17 14.41 1.29
C ILE A 79 -15.79 14.04 1.83
N ILE A 80 -14.97 13.32 1.06
CA ILE A 80 -13.61 12.96 1.45
C ILE A 80 -12.75 14.20 1.75
N LYS A 81 -12.85 15.26 0.97
CA LYS A 81 -12.11 16.51 1.20
C LYS A 81 -12.50 17.24 2.50
N ARG A 82 -13.70 16.97 3.03
CA ARG A 82 -14.23 17.57 4.27
C ARG A 82 -14.14 16.61 5.45
N MET A 83 -13.62 15.42 5.24
CA MET A 83 -13.47 14.43 6.29
C MET A 83 -12.56 15.00 7.40
N PRO A 84 -12.99 14.92 8.68
CA PRO A 84 -12.16 15.35 9.78
C PRO A 84 -10.93 14.42 9.88
N ILE A 85 -9.76 15.00 10.02
CA ILE A 85 -8.52 14.26 10.29
C ILE A 85 -8.01 14.74 11.64
N LEU A 86 -7.77 13.78 12.54
CA LEU A 86 -7.12 14.06 13.80
C LEU A 86 -5.67 14.49 13.55
N VAL A 87 -5.30 15.65 14.04
CA VAL A 87 -3.92 16.13 14.00
C VAL A 87 -3.29 15.89 15.37
N PRO A 88 -2.33 14.96 15.50
CA PRO A 88 -1.65 14.72 16.76
C PRO A 88 -0.75 15.91 17.13
N THR A 89 -0.41 16.02 18.42
CA THR A 89 0.67 16.89 18.84
C THR A 89 2.01 16.36 18.30
N GLU A 90 3.01 17.23 18.17
CA GLU A 90 4.33 16.84 17.69
C GLU A 90 4.92 15.68 18.54
N SER A 91 4.80 15.78 19.87
CA SER A 91 5.23 14.72 20.79
C SER A 91 4.52 13.39 20.53
N ALA A 92 3.20 13.41 20.32
CA ALA A 92 2.43 12.20 20.02
C ALA A 92 2.79 11.60 18.65
N SER A 93 3.03 12.47 17.64
CA SER A 93 3.46 12.03 16.31
C SER A 93 4.82 11.35 16.36
N THR A 94 5.79 11.93 17.07
CA THR A 94 7.14 11.37 17.24
C THR A 94 7.10 10.04 18.00
N ALA A 95 6.33 9.96 19.08
CA ALA A 95 6.17 8.71 19.84
C ALA A 95 5.52 7.60 18.99
N PHE A 96 4.52 7.94 18.22
CA PHE A 96 3.88 7.01 17.29
C PHE A 96 4.86 6.51 16.21
N GLU A 97 5.60 7.42 15.59
CA GLU A 97 6.59 7.08 14.56
C GLU A 97 7.68 6.17 15.11
N TYR A 98 8.17 6.44 16.32
CA TYR A 98 9.16 5.59 16.97
C TYR A 98 8.67 4.15 17.19
N GLN A 99 7.42 3.98 17.62
CA GLN A 99 6.87 2.65 17.91
C GLN A 99 6.39 1.92 16.65
N VAL A 100 5.74 2.64 15.75
CA VAL A 100 5.02 2.04 14.63
C VAL A 100 5.85 2.03 13.35
N GLY A 101 6.76 2.98 13.17
CA GLY A 101 7.60 3.09 11.98
C GLY A 101 8.41 1.81 11.70
N GLN A 102 8.98 1.20 12.74
CA GLN A 102 9.73 -0.07 12.61
C GLN A 102 8.84 -1.21 12.11
N LEU A 103 7.57 -1.25 12.53
CA LEU A 103 6.61 -2.26 12.07
C LEU A 103 6.28 -2.07 10.59
N PHE A 104 6.10 -0.82 10.15
CA PHE A 104 5.86 -0.53 8.74
C PHE A 104 7.07 -0.86 7.85
N GLU A 105 8.29 -0.59 8.30
CA GLU A 105 9.50 -0.99 7.57
C GLU A 105 9.60 -2.52 7.49
N LYS A 106 9.30 -3.25 8.57
CA LYS A 106 9.27 -4.71 8.56
C LYS A 106 8.19 -5.25 7.61
N MET A 107 6.99 -4.69 7.64
CA MET A 107 5.92 -5.06 6.68
C MET A 107 6.37 -4.86 5.23
N LYS A 108 7.04 -3.75 4.94
CA LYS A 108 7.57 -3.44 3.60
C LYS A 108 8.63 -4.46 3.16
N LEU A 109 9.52 -4.89 4.05
CA LEU A 109 10.54 -5.91 3.77
C LEU A 109 9.87 -7.26 3.47
N ILE A 110 8.97 -7.73 4.33
CA ILE A 110 8.24 -8.99 4.15
C ILE A 110 7.48 -9.00 2.82
N ASP A 111 6.84 -7.92 2.47
CA ASP A 111 6.04 -7.81 1.27
C ASP A 111 6.93 -7.78 -0.01
N SER A 112 8.15 -7.20 0.09
CA SER A 112 9.17 -7.32 -0.96
C SER A 112 9.64 -8.77 -1.12
N GLU A 113 9.87 -9.46 -0.02
CA GLU A 113 10.26 -10.86 -0.01
C GLU A 113 9.17 -11.75 -0.63
N VAL A 114 7.90 -11.55 -0.25
CA VAL A 114 6.76 -12.26 -0.86
C VAL A 114 6.69 -12.03 -2.36
N THR A 115 6.95 -10.81 -2.82
CA THR A 115 6.98 -10.49 -4.25
C THR A 115 8.09 -11.27 -4.95
N THR A 116 9.32 -11.22 -4.42
CA THR A 116 10.47 -11.95 -4.97
C THR A 116 10.24 -13.46 -5.02
N LEU A 117 9.71 -14.04 -3.93
CA LEU A 117 9.40 -15.48 -3.87
C LEU A 117 8.30 -15.86 -4.86
N THR A 118 7.31 -14.99 -5.05
CA THR A 118 6.25 -15.21 -6.04
C THR A 118 6.80 -15.22 -7.46
N GLU A 119 7.64 -14.25 -7.82
CA GLU A 119 8.30 -14.16 -9.11
C GLU A 119 9.20 -15.37 -9.36
N LEU A 120 9.95 -15.78 -8.34
CA LEU A 120 10.81 -16.98 -8.41
C LEU A 120 9.97 -18.23 -8.65
N ARG A 121 8.89 -18.43 -7.89
CA ARG A 121 7.96 -19.57 -8.09
C ARG A 121 7.40 -19.56 -9.51
N ASP A 122 6.91 -18.44 -9.97
CA ASP A 122 6.24 -18.32 -11.27
C ASP A 122 7.23 -18.51 -12.44
N THR A 123 8.51 -18.23 -12.22
CA THR A 123 9.59 -18.49 -13.18
C THR A 123 10.03 -19.95 -13.19
N LEU A 124 10.17 -20.56 -12.01
CA LEU A 124 10.71 -21.91 -11.89
C LEU A 124 9.68 -23.00 -12.14
N LEU A 125 8.44 -22.81 -11.69
CA LEU A 125 7.41 -23.84 -11.75
C LEU A 125 7.13 -24.37 -13.17
N PRO A 126 6.97 -23.54 -14.21
CA PRO A 126 6.79 -24.01 -15.58
C PRO A 126 7.99 -24.83 -16.09
N ARG A 127 9.21 -24.45 -15.74
CA ARG A 127 10.46 -25.11 -16.17
C ARG A 127 10.65 -26.45 -15.50
N LEU A 128 10.23 -26.57 -14.22
CA LEU A 128 10.22 -27.85 -13.50
C LEU A 128 9.16 -28.81 -14.09
N ILE A 129 7.96 -28.32 -14.37
CA ILE A 129 6.86 -29.12 -14.93
C ILE A 129 7.20 -29.59 -16.35
N SER A 130 7.84 -28.77 -17.17
CA SER A 130 8.26 -29.15 -18.53
C SER A 130 9.47 -30.07 -18.56
N GLY A 131 10.17 -30.27 -17.44
CA GLY A 131 11.41 -31.01 -17.36
C GLY A 131 12.63 -30.28 -17.95
N GLU A 132 12.49 -29.01 -18.28
CA GLU A 132 13.61 -28.13 -18.70
C GLU A 132 14.61 -27.90 -17.56
N LEU A 133 14.11 -27.88 -16.33
CA LEU A 133 14.90 -27.80 -15.12
C LEU A 133 14.64 -29.00 -14.24
N ARG A 134 15.71 -29.64 -13.75
CA ARG A 134 15.62 -30.81 -12.86
C ARG A 134 16.03 -30.42 -11.44
N LEU A 135 15.35 -30.97 -10.43
CA LEU A 135 15.63 -30.69 -9.01
C LEU A 135 17.05 -31.05 -8.59
N ASP A 136 17.55 -32.21 -9.08
CA ASP A 136 18.92 -32.66 -8.83
C ASP A 136 19.99 -31.68 -9.33
N GLU A 137 19.76 -31.04 -10.45
CA GLU A 137 20.66 -30.00 -11.00
C GLU A 137 20.61 -28.71 -10.17
N VAL A 138 19.44 -28.33 -9.64
CA VAL A 138 19.28 -27.13 -8.79
C VAL A 138 19.93 -27.34 -7.43
N GLU A 139 19.72 -28.52 -6.80
CA GLU A 139 20.34 -28.87 -5.53
C GLU A 139 21.87 -28.83 -5.61
N ALA A 140 22.43 -29.42 -6.65
CA ALA A 140 23.87 -29.41 -6.90
C ALA A 140 24.44 -28.00 -7.10
N ALA A 141 23.71 -27.09 -7.76
CA ALA A 141 24.10 -25.70 -7.94
C ALA A 141 24.09 -24.91 -6.64
N VAL A 142 23.07 -25.10 -5.79
CA VAL A 142 22.94 -24.43 -4.47
C VAL A 142 24.04 -24.91 -3.53
N GLU A 143 24.36 -26.20 -3.50
CA GLU A 143 25.46 -26.74 -2.67
C GLU A 143 26.82 -26.15 -3.06
N GLN A 144 27.07 -25.94 -4.36
CA GLN A 144 28.34 -25.33 -4.83
C GLN A 144 28.47 -23.87 -4.42
N GLU A 145 27.39 -23.08 -4.43
CA GLU A 145 27.42 -21.68 -3.98
C GLU A 145 27.60 -21.56 -2.47
N THR A 146 26.97 -22.43 -1.67
CA THR A 146 27.09 -22.41 -0.21
C THR A 146 28.48 -22.82 0.30
N VAL A 147 29.22 -23.63 -0.46
CA VAL A 147 30.60 -24.04 -0.11
C VAL A 147 31.62 -22.97 -0.52
N SER A 148 31.26 -22.05 -1.42
CA SER A 148 32.15 -21.01 -1.95
C SER A 148 32.05 -19.66 -1.22
N ALA A 149 31.12 -19.51 -0.28
CA ALA A 149 30.84 -18.31 0.51
C ALA A 149 31.38 -18.43 1.95
#